data_27b8ac08a38576724b1431aec72cacb6
#
_entry.id   27b8ac08a38576724b1431aec72cacb6
#
_cell.length_a   1.000
_cell.length_b   1.000
_cell.length_c   1.000
_cell.angle_alpha   90.00
_cell.angle_beta   90.00
_cell.angle_gamma   90.00
#
_symmetry.space_group_name_H-M   'P 1'
#
loop_
_entity.id
_entity.type
_entity.pdbx_description
1 polymer ?
#
loop_
_entity_poly.entity_id
_entity_poly.type
_entity_poly.pdbx_seq_one_letter_code
_entity_poly.pdbx_strand_id
1 'polypeptide(L)'
;MSLAFGGLQAVEQVSFDVPPGSIRAVIGPNGAGKTTLFNLVTGFLAPQQGRIVYQGKDIQGLPAHRVARQGIARTFQLVQLFDHMTVLENVMVGRHRLSRSGLLAGALQFPWTRTEEKVIQAKAMEALEFVGLSDRAQQPAMILPLGLKRMLEIARALASAPDLLLLDEPASGLDAVETERLKDLILNLRDQGITILLVEHDMGLTMEVADEIAVLNYGKLIADGPPRVIQKNPEVIAAYLGTDWQG
;
A
#
# COMPACT_ATOMS: atom_id res chain seq x y z
N MET A 1 -6.06 -4.40 18.21
CA MET A 1 -5.59 -3.03 18.45
C MET A 1 -6.76 -2.05 18.51
N SER A 2 -6.60 -0.95 19.27
CA SER A 2 -7.63 0.09 19.41
C SER A 2 -7.03 1.49 19.39
N LEU A 3 -7.77 2.45 18.80
CA LEU A 3 -7.42 3.86 18.77
C LEU A 3 -8.70 4.71 18.74
N ALA A 4 -8.76 5.73 19.61
CA ALA A 4 -9.82 6.74 19.62
C ALA A 4 -9.25 8.15 19.42
N PHE A 5 -10.02 9.01 18.75
CA PHE A 5 -9.77 10.45 18.63
C PHE A 5 -10.83 11.20 19.45
N GLY A 6 -10.44 11.79 20.59
CA GLY A 6 -11.41 12.34 21.53
C GLY A 6 -12.38 11.25 22.00
N GLY A 7 -13.68 11.46 21.77
CA GLY A 7 -14.71 10.47 22.10
C GLY A 7 -15.08 9.48 20.99
N LEU A 8 -14.47 9.62 19.77
CA LEU A 8 -14.76 8.79 18.62
C LEU A 8 -13.80 7.60 18.54
N GLN A 9 -14.35 6.39 18.62
CA GLN A 9 -13.58 5.16 18.43
C GLN A 9 -13.33 4.93 16.92
N ALA A 10 -12.11 5.18 16.49
CA ALA A 10 -11.75 5.03 15.06
C ALA A 10 -11.36 3.59 14.71
N VAL A 11 -10.76 2.85 15.66
CA VAL A 11 -10.46 1.42 15.55
C VAL A 11 -10.72 0.81 16.94
N GLU A 12 -11.54 -0.24 17.02
CA GLU A 12 -11.95 -0.88 18.27
C GLU A 12 -11.70 -2.38 18.22
N GLN A 13 -10.72 -2.85 18.98
CA GLN A 13 -10.37 -4.26 19.14
C GLN A 13 -10.15 -5.03 17.82
N VAL A 14 -9.76 -4.34 16.74
CA VAL A 14 -9.50 -4.98 15.45
C VAL A 14 -8.29 -5.92 15.57
N SER A 15 -8.48 -7.15 15.13
CA SER A 15 -7.46 -8.21 15.11
C SER A 15 -7.66 -9.11 13.91
N PHE A 16 -6.65 -9.26 13.06
CA PHE A 16 -6.59 -10.21 11.97
C PHE A 16 -5.12 -10.44 11.58
N ASP A 17 -4.87 -11.48 10.82
CA ASP A 17 -3.54 -11.83 10.32
C ASP A 17 -3.43 -11.56 8.82
N VAL A 18 -2.21 -11.31 8.35
CA VAL A 18 -1.86 -11.20 6.93
C VAL A 18 -0.79 -12.25 6.63
N PRO A 19 -1.17 -13.39 6.01
CA PRO A 19 -0.22 -14.44 5.68
C PRO A 19 0.85 -13.95 4.70
N PRO A 20 2.13 -14.35 4.86
CA PRO A 20 3.17 -14.01 3.89
C PRO A 20 2.81 -14.48 2.47
N GLY A 21 3.08 -13.63 1.47
CA GLY A 21 2.81 -13.93 0.06
C GLY A 21 1.33 -13.99 -0.30
N SER A 22 0.43 -13.42 0.54
CA SER A 22 -1.00 -13.32 0.25
C SER A 22 -1.44 -11.89 -0.01
N ILE A 23 -2.62 -11.75 -0.59
CA ILE A 23 -3.34 -10.47 -0.72
C ILE A 23 -4.46 -10.46 0.32
N ARG A 24 -4.32 -9.59 1.32
CA ARG A 24 -5.35 -9.31 2.30
C ARG A 24 -6.02 -7.99 1.98
N ALA A 25 -7.32 -7.99 1.74
CA ALA A 25 -8.08 -6.75 1.56
C ALA A 25 -8.72 -6.29 2.88
N VAL A 26 -8.82 -4.99 3.06
CA VAL A 26 -9.59 -4.33 4.11
C VAL A 26 -10.64 -3.45 3.45
N ILE A 27 -11.90 -3.80 3.62
CA ILE A 27 -13.02 -3.07 3.05
C ILE A 27 -13.94 -2.51 4.13
N GLY A 28 -14.88 -1.67 3.74
CA GLY A 28 -15.88 -1.09 4.63
C GLY A 28 -16.34 0.28 4.14
N PRO A 29 -17.46 0.80 4.66
CA PRO A 29 -17.98 2.11 4.31
C PRO A 29 -16.99 3.25 4.60
N ASN A 30 -17.31 4.46 4.11
CA ASN A 30 -16.55 5.65 4.47
C ASN A 30 -16.65 5.89 5.99
N GLY A 31 -15.52 6.21 6.62
CA GLY A 31 -15.44 6.34 8.07
C GLY A 31 -15.34 5.03 8.86
N ALA A 32 -15.25 3.87 8.21
CA ALA A 32 -15.13 2.57 8.89
C ALA A 32 -13.81 2.36 9.65
N GLY A 33 -12.79 3.23 9.44
CA GLY A 33 -11.50 3.15 10.13
C GLY A 33 -10.34 2.61 9.28
N LYS A 34 -10.55 2.36 7.98
CA LYS A 34 -9.54 1.78 7.06
C LYS A 34 -8.24 2.58 7.02
N THR A 35 -8.32 3.88 6.75
CA THR A 35 -7.15 4.78 6.71
C THR A 35 -6.46 4.87 8.07
N THR A 36 -7.23 4.86 9.17
CA THR A 36 -6.68 4.82 10.53
C THR A 36 -5.89 3.54 10.77
N LEU A 37 -6.41 2.40 10.34
CA LEU A 37 -5.73 1.11 10.41
C LEU A 37 -4.39 1.15 9.65
N PHE A 38 -4.38 1.66 8.42
CA PHE A 38 -3.15 1.82 7.62
C PHE A 38 -2.14 2.75 8.30
N ASN A 39 -2.60 3.84 8.89
CA ASN A 39 -1.74 4.76 9.64
C ASN A 39 -1.14 4.10 10.90
N LEU A 40 -1.87 3.21 11.56
CA LEU A 40 -1.37 2.43 12.69
C LEU A 40 -0.28 1.43 12.24
N VAL A 41 -0.52 0.67 11.17
CA VAL A 41 0.44 -0.31 10.64
C VAL A 41 1.71 0.36 10.14
N THR A 42 1.60 1.54 9.54
CA THR A 42 2.74 2.26 8.94
C THR A 42 3.44 3.23 9.88
N GLY A 43 3.02 3.33 11.16
CA GLY A 43 3.69 4.14 12.19
C GLY A 43 3.45 5.65 12.06
N PHE A 44 2.42 6.09 11.31
CA PHE A 44 1.92 7.46 11.33
C PHE A 44 1.06 7.73 12.57
N LEU A 45 0.44 6.67 13.12
CA LEU A 45 -0.30 6.69 14.39
C LEU A 45 0.20 5.54 15.27
N ALA A 46 0.05 5.71 16.59
CA ALA A 46 0.32 4.64 17.56
C ALA A 46 -1.00 4.15 18.16
N PRO A 47 -1.22 2.84 18.30
CA PRO A 47 -2.41 2.32 18.96
C PRO A 47 -2.38 2.69 20.45
N GLN A 48 -3.56 2.96 21.02
CA GLN A 48 -3.70 3.15 22.47
C GLN A 48 -3.69 1.82 23.22
N GLN A 49 -4.16 0.75 22.55
CA GLN A 49 -4.20 -0.61 23.10
C GLN A 49 -3.92 -1.64 22.00
N GLY A 50 -3.36 -2.78 22.41
CA GLY A 50 -3.03 -3.87 21.50
C GLY A 50 -1.63 -3.74 20.91
N ARG A 51 -1.32 -4.65 19.98
CA ARG A 51 0.00 -4.74 19.36
C ARG A 51 -0.09 -4.98 17.86
N ILE A 52 0.97 -4.64 17.16
CA ILE A 52 1.17 -4.92 15.73
C ILE A 52 2.46 -5.70 15.63
N VAL A 53 2.38 -6.95 15.15
CA VAL A 53 3.54 -7.84 15.03
C VAL A 53 3.87 -7.98 13.54
N TYR A 54 5.12 -7.74 13.18
CA TYR A 54 5.64 -7.93 11.84
C TYR A 54 6.90 -8.78 11.88
N GLN A 55 6.92 -9.92 11.17
CA GLN A 55 8.02 -10.89 11.17
C GLN A 55 8.50 -11.24 12.59
N GLY A 56 7.53 -11.49 13.49
CA GLY A 56 7.79 -11.84 14.90
C GLY A 56 8.27 -10.71 15.80
N LYS A 57 8.31 -9.47 15.31
CA LYS A 57 8.72 -8.28 16.07
C LYS A 57 7.54 -7.33 16.26
N ASP A 58 7.45 -6.77 17.45
CA ASP A 58 6.51 -5.69 17.74
C ASP A 58 6.94 -4.40 17.03
N ILE A 59 6.04 -3.81 16.23
CA ILE A 59 6.30 -2.58 15.46
C ILE A 59 5.38 -1.41 15.88
N GLN A 60 4.38 -1.64 16.74
CA GLN A 60 3.52 -0.56 17.23
C GLN A 60 4.34 0.55 17.90
N GLY A 61 3.99 1.80 17.61
CA GLY A 61 4.67 2.97 18.16
C GLY A 61 6.04 3.26 17.54
N LEU A 62 6.52 2.44 16.61
CA LEU A 62 7.69 2.82 15.81
C LEU A 62 7.30 3.96 14.85
N PRO A 63 8.13 4.99 14.69
CA PRO A 63 7.89 6.03 13.70
C PRO A 63 7.97 5.47 12.27
N ALA A 64 7.23 6.06 11.33
CA ALA A 64 7.05 5.57 9.95
C ALA A 64 8.37 5.22 9.24
N HIS A 65 9.44 6.02 9.41
CA HIS A 65 10.74 5.73 8.81
C HIS A 65 11.40 4.45 9.35
N ARG A 66 11.12 4.05 10.61
CA ARG A 66 11.59 2.79 11.18
C ARG A 66 10.75 1.61 10.71
N VAL A 67 9.44 1.80 10.61
CA VAL A 67 8.53 0.80 10.01
C VAL A 67 8.94 0.54 8.55
N ALA A 68 9.16 1.58 7.76
CA ALA A 68 9.64 1.44 6.41
C ALA A 68 10.96 0.65 6.32
N ARG A 69 11.90 0.84 7.27
CA ARG A 69 13.16 0.08 7.33
C ARG A 69 12.98 -1.41 7.62
N GLN A 70 11.85 -1.84 8.14
CA GLN A 70 11.56 -3.27 8.34
C GLN A 70 11.15 -3.99 7.04
N GLY A 71 10.93 -3.28 5.93
CA GLY A 71 10.47 -3.88 4.67
C GLY A 71 8.99 -3.62 4.38
N ILE A 72 8.39 -2.65 5.05
CA ILE A 72 7.00 -2.25 4.81
C ILE A 72 6.99 -0.99 3.92
N ALA A 73 6.32 -1.04 2.77
CA ALA A 73 6.09 0.11 1.91
C ALA A 73 4.59 0.42 1.80
N ARG A 74 4.24 1.67 1.50
CA ARG A 74 2.86 2.11 1.32
C ARG A 74 2.76 3.08 0.13
N THR A 75 1.71 2.93 -0.67
CA THR A 75 1.20 3.98 -1.55
C THR A 75 0.18 4.83 -0.80
N PHE A 76 -0.15 6.01 -1.31
CA PHE A 76 -1.12 6.91 -0.68
C PHE A 76 -2.34 7.09 -1.58
N GLN A 77 -3.50 7.34 -0.98
CA GLN A 77 -4.75 7.59 -1.69
C GLN A 77 -4.62 8.74 -2.72
N LEU A 78 -3.96 9.83 -2.32
CA LEU A 78 -3.57 10.90 -3.24
C LEU A 78 -2.18 10.61 -3.78
N VAL A 79 -2.05 10.53 -5.09
CA VAL A 79 -0.76 10.33 -5.76
C VAL A 79 0.22 11.43 -5.37
N GLN A 80 1.30 11.05 -4.72
CA GLN A 80 2.34 11.97 -4.25
C GLN A 80 3.64 11.72 -5.01
N LEU A 81 3.75 12.31 -6.19
CA LEU A 81 4.96 12.27 -7.01
C LEU A 81 5.73 13.59 -6.93
N PHE A 82 7.00 13.53 -7.24
CA PHE A 82 7.82 14.71 -7.48
C PHE A 82 7.63 15.15 -8.93
N ASP A 83 6.70 16.05 -9.16
CA ASP A 83 6.21 16.44 -10.49
C ASP A 83 7.32 16.91 -11.44
N HIS A 84 8.33 17.60 -10.90
CA HIS A 84 9.47 18.14 -11.68
C HIS A 84 10.60 17.14 -11.89
N MET A 85 10.53 15.96 -11.26
CA MET A 85 11.47 14.87 -11.49
C MET A 85 10.98 14.00 -12.64
N THR A 86 11.93 13.32 -13.29
CA THR A 86 11.59 12.28 -14.26
C THR A 86 10.94 11.07 -13.58
N VAL A 87 10.32 10.22 -14.39
CA VAL A 87 9.75 8.94 -13.96
C VAL A 87 10.81 8.10 -13.24
N LEU A 88 12.02 8.01 -13.83
CA LEU A 88 13.14 7.27 -13.23
C LEU A 88 13.58 7.87 -11.89
N GLU A 89 13.77 9.17 -11.81
CA GLU A 89 14.19 9.85 -10.58
C GLU A 89 13.18 9.65 -9.45
N ASN A 90 11.87 9.68 -9.75
CA ASN A 90 10.83 9.37 -8.77
C ASN A 90 11.00 7.97 -8.16
N VAL A 91 11.33 6.97 -8.98
CA VAL A 91 11.53 5.59 -8.50
C VAL A 91 12.85 5.47 -7.73
N MET A 92 13.90 6.14 -8.18
CA MET A 92 15.19 6.18 -7.48
C MET A 92 15.06 6.72 -6.05
N VAL A 93 14.17 7.71 -5.80
CA VAL A 93 13.88 8.20 -4.44
C VAL A 93 13.42 7.07 -3.52
N GLY A 94 12.57 6.15 -4.02
CA GLY A 94 12.12 4.97 -3.25
C GLY A 94 13.29 4.06 -2.82
N ARG A 95 14.36 4.01 -3.59
CA ARG A 95 15.55 3.20 -3.29
C ARG A 95 16.49 3.82 -2.27
N HIS A 96 16.47 5.15 -2.09
CA HIS A 96 17.36 5.85 -1.16
C HIS A 96 17.31 5.33 0.28
N ARG A 97 16.20 4.70 0.69
CA ARG A 97 16.10 4.03 1.98
C ARG A 97 17.19 2.97 2.20
N LEU A 98 17.61 2.31 1.14
CA LEU A 98 18.59 1.23 1.15
C LEU A 98 20.02 1.72 0.85
N SER A 99 20.18 3.01 0.54
CA SER A 99 21.48 3.63 0.32
C SER A 99 22.23 3.80 1.65
N ARG A 100 23.53 3.52 1.61
CA ARG A 100 24.45 3.77 2.72
C ARG A 100 25.10 5.14 2.64
N SER A 101 25.03 5.77 1.46
CA SER A 101 25.61 7.11 1.22
C SER A 101 24.67 8.16 1.79
N GLY A 102 25.05 8.79 2.91
CA GLY A 102 24.35 9.96 3.44
C GLY A 102 24.44 11.17 2.49
N LEU A 103 23.59 12.18 2.66
CA LEU A 103 23.55 13.42 1.88
C LEU A 103 24.95 14.08 1.69
N LEU A 104 25.81 13.99 2.70
CA LEU A 104 27.18 14.55 2.65
C LEU A 104 28.10 13.75 1.71
N ALA A 105 27.96 12.42 1.62
CA ALA A 105 28.76 11.59 0.73
C ALA A 105 28.37 11.79 -0.75
N GLY A 106 27.08 12.01 -1.02
CA GLY A 106 26.58 12.38 -2.35
C GLY A 106 27.10 13.74 -2.81
N ALA A 107 27.13 14.73 -1.94
CA ALA A 107 27.64 16.07 -2.23
C ALA A 107 29.15 16.07 -2.57
N LEU A 108 29.94 15.17 -1.99
CA LEU A 108 31.39 15.06 -2.18
C LEU A 108 31.80 14.16 -3.36
N GLN A 109 30.85 13.58 -4.11
CA GLN A 109 31.06 12.77 -5.32
C GLN A 109 32.16 11.70 -5.20
N PHE A 110 32.23 10.99 -4.07
CA PHE A 110 33.21 9.93 -3.90
C PHE A 110 33.03 8.80 -4.95
N PRO A 111 34.08 8.11 -5.40
CA PRO A 111 33.99 7.06 -6.42
C PRO A 111 32.97 5.96 -6.11
N TRP A 112 32.81 5.60 -4.84
CA TRP A 112 31.81 4.58 -4.40
C TRP A 112 30.37 5.08 -4.53
N THR A 113 30.10 6.40 -4.48
CA THR A 113 28.74 6.95 -4.67
C THR A 113 28.27 6.74 -6.10
N ARG A 114 29.16 6.81 -7.10
CA ARG A 114 28.84 6.53 -8.50
C ARG A 114 28.46 5.07 -8.76
N THR A 115 29.09 4.13 -8.04
CA THR A 115 28.75 2.71 -8.16
C THR A 115 27.40 2.43 -7.50
N GLU A 116 27.14 3.02 -6.35
CA GLU A 116 25.86 2.90 -5.64
C GLU A 116 24.73 3.53 -6.47
N GLU A 117 24.95 4.69 -7.07
CA GLU A 117 23.98 5.37 -7.94
C GLU A 117 23.60 4.51 -9.15
N LYS A 118 24.57 3.85 -9.79
CA LYS A 118 24.29 2.91 -10.89
C LYS A 118 23.44 1.73 -10.43
N VAL A 119 23.68 1.19 -9.23
CA VAL A 119 22.84 0.12 -8.64
C VAL A 119 21.43 0.62 -8.35
N ILE A 120 21.30 1.84 -7.81
CA ILE A 120 20.00 2.46 -7.55
C ILE A 120 19.25 2.64 -8.87
N GLN A 121 19.91 3.18 -9.90
CA GLN A 121 19.33 3.38 -11.23
C GLN A 121 18.90 2.06 -11.88
N ALA A 122 19.74 1.02 -11.83
CA ALA A 122 19.41 -0.29 -12.37
C ALA A 122 18.17 -0.89 -11.69
N LYS A 123 18.12 -0.84 -10.36
CA LYS A 123 16.95 -1.33 -9.60
C LYS A 123 15.69 -0.49 -9.81
N ALA A 124 15.83 0.81 -10.03
CA ALA A 124 14.72 1.67 -10.40
C ALA A 124 14.18 1.31 -11.80
N MET A 125 15.08 1.02 -12.76
CA MET A 125 14.67 0.56 -14.09
C MET A 125 13.96 -0.80 -14.05
N GLU A 126 14.44 -1.76 -13.25
CA GLU A 126 13.76 -3.05 -13.05
C GLU A 126 12.32 -2.83 -12.52
N ALA A 127 12.13 -1.93 -11.55
CA ALA A 127 10.80 -1.59 -11.04
C ALA A 127 9.92 -0.90 -12.09
N LEU A 128 10.49 -0.03 -12.94
CA LEU A 128 9.77 0.60 -14.05
C LEU A 128 9.39 -0.40 -15.14
N GLU A 129 10.26 -1.35 -15.45
CA GLU A 129 9.97 -2.41 -16.40
C GLU A 129 8.81 -3.27 -15.89
N PHE A 130 8.82 -3.63 -14.61
CA PHE A 130 7.77 -4.41 -13.98
C PHE A 130 6.38 -3.77 -14.08
N VAL A 131 6.29 -2.44 -13.94
CA VAL A 131 5.02 -1.70 -14.07
C VAL A 131 4.75 -1.19 -15.50
N GLY A 132 5.61 -1.51 -16.48
CA GLY A 132 5.44 -1.12 -17.89
C GLY A 132 5.70 0.35 -18.17
N LEU A 133 6.62 1.00 -17.44
CA LEU A 133 6.97 2.43 -17.58
C LEU A 133 8.41 2.68 -18.03
N SER A 134 9.17 1.65 -18.40
CA SER A 134 10.58 1.79 -18.79
C SER A 134 10.79 2.75 -19.96
N ASP A 135 9.92 2.72 -20.98
CA ASP A 135 9.99 3.60 -22.16
C ASP A 135 9.75 5.09 -21.84
N ARG A 136 9.21 5.37 -20.66
CA ARG A 136 8.90 6.72 -20.15
C ARG A 136 9.89 7.20 -19.09
N ALA A 137 10.94 6.44 -18.80
CA ALA A 137 11.88 6.69 -17.71
C ALA A 137 12.40 8.14 -17.65
N GLN A 138 12.64 8.76 -18.81
CA GLN A 138 13.18 10.12 -18.92
C GLN A 138 12.10 11.22 -19.03
N GLN A 139 10.80 10.85 -19.04
CA GLN A 139 9.72 11.84 -19.11
C GLN A 139 9.51 12.46 -17.72
N PRO A 140 9.14 13.75 -17.65
CA PRO A 140 8.70 14.36 -16.39
C PRO A 140 7.44 13.67 -15.85
N ALA A 141 7.39 13.40 -14.55
CA ALA A 141 6.25 12.70 -13.93
C ALA A 141 4.94 13.50 -14.05
N MET A 142 5.02 14.83 -14.11
CA MET A 142 3.85 15.71 -14.19
C MET A 142 2.97 15.46 -15.42
N ILE A 143 3.55 15.04 -16.56
CA ILE A 143 2.81 14.86 -17.82
C ILE A 143 2.12 13.49 -17.93
N LEU A 144 2.34 12.60 -16.99
CA LEU A 144 1.71 11.28 -17.01
C LEU A 144 0.20 11.38 -16.72
N PRO A 145 -0.65 10.62 -17.44
CA PRO A 145 -2.04 10.38 -17.05
C PRO A 145 -2.13 9.75 -15.65
N LEU A 146 -3.29 9.87 -15.01
CA LEU A 146 -3.51 9.38 -13.64
C LEU A 146 -3.17 7.90 -13.47
N GLY A 147 -3.62 7.03 -14.38
CA GLY A 147 -3.33 5.60 -14.30
C GLY A 147 -1.82 5.30 -14.32
N LEU A 148 -1.06 5.99 -15.18
CA LEU A 148 0.40 5.83 -15.21
C LEU A 148 1.09 6.44 -13.98
N LYS A 149 0.53 7.50 -13.39
CA LYS A 149 1.01 8.05 -12.11
C LYS A 149 0.82 7.04 -10.96
N ARG A 150 -0.30 6.30 -10.94
CA ARG A 150 -0.52 5.20 -9.99
C ARG A 150 0.51 4.09 -10.16
N MET A 151 0.78 3.66 -11.40
CA MET A 151 1.82 2.67 -11.68
C MET A 151 3.20 3.16 -11.23
N LEU A 152 3.52 4.44 -11.45
CA LEU A 152 4.78 5.04 -10.99
C LEU A 152 4.90 5.08 -9.46
N GLU A 153 3.81 5.34 -8.75
CA GLU A 153 3.80 5.30 -7.28
C GLU A 153 4.06 3.89 -6.75
N ILE A 154 3.47 2.86 -7.38
CA ILE A 154 3.75 1.46 -7.06
C ILE A 154 5.21 1.12 -7.38
N ALA A 155 5.74 1.50 -8.55
CA ALA A 155 7.15 1.30 -8.90
C ALA A 155 8.11 1.92 -7.88
N ARG A 156 7.80 3.13 -7.41
CA ARG A 156 8.58 3.80 -6.36
C ARG A 156 8.56 3.02 -5.05
N ALA A 157 7.41 2.46 -4.67
CA ALA A 157 7.29 1.62 -3.48
C ALA A 157 8.10 0.31 -3.65
N LEU A 158 8.03 -0.34 -4.82
CA LEU A 158 8.76 -1.57 -5.15
C LEU A 158 10.28 -1.38 -5.16
N ALA A 159 10.78 -0.23 -5.58
CA ALA A 159 12.21 0.09 -5.55
C ALA A 159 12.80 0.00 -4.13
N SER A 160 11.98 0.13 -3.10
CA SER A 160 12.40 -0.08 -1.71
C SER A 160 12.54 -1.56 -1.33
N ALA A 161 12.30 -2.51 -2.25
CA ALA A 161 12.28 -3.96 -2.03
C ALA A 161 11.46 -4.34 -0.78
N PRO A 162 10.14 -4.11 -0.79
CA PRO A 162 9.29 -4.41 0.36
C PRO A 162 8.95 -5.88 0.43
N ASP A 163 8.83 -6.42 1.67
CA ASP A 163 8.22 -7.74 1.92
C ASP A 163 6.69 -7.59 2.10
N LEU A 164 6.25 -6.41 2.57
CA LEU A 164 4.83 -6.04 2.72
C LEU A 164 4.55 -4.70 2.03
N LEU A 165 3.64 -4.73 1.06
CA LEU A 165 3.17 -3.54 0.34
C LEU A 165 1.74 -3.20 0.74
N LEU A 166 1.53 -1.99 1.27
CA LEU A 166 0.22 -1.45 1.56
C LEU A 166 -0.24 -0.60 0.38
N LEU A 167 -1.38 -0.96 -0.20
CA LEU A 167 -2.02 -0.24 -1.31
C LEU A 167 -3.29 0.44 -0.80
N ASP A 168 -3.33 1.76 -0.85
CA ASP A 168 -4.43 2.59 -0.31
C ASP A 168 -5.28 3.14 -1.46
N GLU A 169 -6.40 2.49 -1.74
CA GLU A 169 -7.35 2.79 -2.83
C GLU A 169 -6.65 2.98 -4.20
N PRO A 170 -5.82 2.00 -4.65
CA PRO A 170 -5.03 2.17 -5.85
C PRO A 170 -5.87 2.27 -7.13
N ALA A 171 -7.10 1.75 -7.17
CA ALA A 171 -8.00 1.83 -8.33
C ALA A 171 -8.78 3.16 -8.40
N SER A 172 -8.68 4.03 -7.38
CA SER A 172 -9.45 5.28 -7.35
C SER A 172 -9.12 6.18 -8.54
N GLY A 173 -10.16 6.48 -9.35
CA GLY A 173 -10.08 7.35 -10.52
C GLY A 173 -9.55 6.68 -11.80
N LEU A 174 -9.34 5.37 -11.78
CA LEU A 174 -8.97 4.57 -12.95
C LEU A 174 -10.20 4.20 -13.79
N ASP A 175 -10.00 4.06 -15.10
CA ASP A 175 -10.98 3.43 -15.97
C ASP A 175 -10.92 1.90 -15.89
N ALA A 176 -11.85 1.20 -16.59
CA ALA A 176 -11.91 -0.25 -16.55
C ALA A 176 -10.66 -0.94 -17.10
N VAL A 177 -10.00 -0.36 -18.13
CA VAL A 177 -8.79 -0.92 -18.73
C VAL A 177 -7.59 -0.72 -17.79
N GLU A 178 -7.51 0.44 -17.16
CA GLU A 178 -6.48 0.75 -16.17
C GLU A 178 -6.63 -0.12 -14.91
N THR A 179 -7.88 -0.35 -14.46
CA THR A 179 -8.19 -1.23 -13.32
C THR A 179 -7.79 -2.67 -13.61
N GLU A 180 -8.04 -3.18 -14.83
CA GLU A 180 -7.61 -4.52 -15.21
C GLU A 180 -6.09 -4.67 -15.20
N ARG A 181 -5.36 -3.68 -15.72
CA ARG A 181 -3.89 -3.65 -15.65
C ARG A 181 -3.38 -3.61 -14.21
N LEU A 182 -4.03 -2.84 -13.34
CA LEU A 182 -3.72 -2.79 -11.92
C LEU A 182 -3.95 -4.14 -11.25
N LYS A 183 -5.05 -4.82 -11.58
CA LYS A 183 -5.35 -6.17 -11.11
C LYS A 183 -4.22 -7.14 -11.45
N ASP A 184 -3.85 -7.20 -12.73
CA ASP A 184 -2.77 -8.07 -13.20
C ASP A 184 -1.45 -7.76 -12.48
N LEU A 185 -1.14 -6.47 -12.26
CA LEU A 185 0.04 -6.05 -11.52
C LEU A 185 0.01 -6.55 -10.07
N ILE A 186 -1.12 -6.41 -9.37
CA ILE A 186 -1.28 -6.86 -7.98
C ILE A 186 -1.11 -8.38 -7.87
N LEU A 187 -1.70 -9.16 -8.77
CA LEU A 187 -1.55 -10.61 -8.81
C LEU A 187 -0.10 -11.01 -9.08
N ASN A 188 0.56 -10.37 -10.05
CA ASN A 188 1.98 -10.62 -10.35
C ASN A 188 2.90 -10.32 -9.16
N LEU A 189 2.61 -9.26 -8.39
CA LEU A 189 3.37 -8.93 -7.17
C LEU A 189 3.25 -10.04 -6.11
N ARG A 190 2.04 -10.54 -5.86
CA ARG A 190 1.80 -11.68 -4.99
C ARG A 190 2.58 -12.91 -5.46
N ASP A 191 2.51 -13.22 -6.75
CA ASP A 191 3.16 -14.40 -7.33
C ASP A 191 4.70 -14.32 -7.24
N GLN A 192 5.25 -13.11 -7.11
CA GLN A 192 6.67 -12.88 -6.75
C GLN A 192 6.94 -12.97 -5.24
N GLY A 193 5.95 -13.30 -4.42
CA GLY A 193 6.08 -13.49 -2.98
C GLY A 193 5.93 -12.21 -2.14
N ILE A 194 5.51 -11.09 -2.75
CA ILE A 194 5.24 -9.86 -2.01
C ILE A 194 3.88 -10.02 -1.31
N THR A 195 3.87 -9.78 0.00
CA THR A 195 2.63 -9.70 0.77
C THR A 195 1.94 -8.37 0.51
N ILE A 196 0.63 -8.39 0.28
CA ILE A 196 -0.13 -7.17 -0.02
C ILE A 196 -1.24 -6.98 1.01
N LEU A 197 -1.30 -5.79 1.60
CA LEU A 197 -2.44 -5.31 2.37
C LEU A 197 -3.12 -4.22 1.56
N LEU A 198 -4.33 -4.49 1.08
CA LEU A 198 -5.08 -3.65 0.16
C LEU A 198 -6.24 -2.99 0.86
N VAL A 199 -6.38 -1.67 0.80
CA VAL A 199 -7.65 -0.97 1.09
C VAL A 199 -8.28 -0.60 -0.23
N GLU A 200 -9.51 -1.03 -0.44
CA GLU A 200 -10.29 -0.73 -1.65
C GLU A 200 -11.77 -0.54 -1.33
N HIS A 201 -12.45 0.19 -2.19
CA HIS A 201 -13.89 0.32 -2.22
C HIS A 201 -14.49 -0.24 -3.51
N ASP A 202 -13.66 -0.55 -4.51
CA ASP A 202 -14.08 -1.32 -5.68
C ASP A 202 -14.20 -2.80 -5.31
N MET A 203 -15.47 -3.23 -5.16
CA MET A 203 -15.78 -4.61 -4.79
C MET A 203 -15.40 -5.59 -5.89
N GLY A 204 -15.48 -5.18 -7.17
CA GLY A 204 -15.12 -6.01 -8.31
C GLY A 204 -13.65 -6.42 -8.23
N LEU A 205 -12.76 -5.43 -8.22
CA LEU A 205 -11.32 -5.65 -8.08
C LEU A 205 -11.00 -6.45 -6.81
N THR A 206 -11.58 -6.05 -5.67
CA THR A 206 -11.30 -6.70 -4.37
C THR A 206 -11.63 -8.18 -4.39
N MET A 207 -12.82 -8.55 -4.90
CA MET A 207 -13.27 -9.95 -4.95
C MET A 207 -12.44 -10.82 -5.90
N GLU A 208 -11.80 -10.21 -6.90
CA GLU A 208 -10.97 -10.94 -7.87
C GLU A 208 -9.53 -11.14 -7.38
N VAL A 209 -8.97 -10.18 -6.59
CA VAL A 209 -7.55 -10.25 -6.22
C VAL A 209 -7.32 -10.78 -4.80
N ALA A 210 -8.25 -10.58 -3.86
CA ALA A 210 -8.01 -10.90 -2.45
C ALA A 210 -8.10 -12.40 -2.17
N ASP A 211 -7.14 -12.92 -1.41
CA ASP A 211 -7.22 -14.26 -0.82
C ASP A 211 -8.16 -14.26 0.37
N GLU A 212 -8.11 -13.20 1.18
CA GLU A 212 -8.98 -12.97 2.34
C GLU A 212 -9.34 -11.50 2.49
N ILE A 213 -10.49 -11.23 3.08
CA ILE A 213 -11.07 -9.91 3.26
C ILE A 213 -11.44 -9.69 4.72
N ALA A 214 -10.96 -8.60 5.30
CA ALA A 214 -11.39 -8.07 6.59
C ALA A 214 -12.38 -6.91 6.36
N VAL A 215 -13.58 -7.00 6.91
CA VAL A 215 -14.60 -5.97 6.74
C VAL A 215 -14.69 -5.13 8.00
N LEU A 216 -14.45 -3.83 7.86
CA LEU A 216 -14.57 -2.86 8.94
C LEU A 216 -15.91 -2.10 8.85
N ASN A 217 -16.52 -1.87 9.99
CA ASN A 217 -17.65 -0.95 10.13
C ASN A 217 -17.58 -0.23 11.47
N TYR A 218 -17.67 1.11 11.47
CA TYR A 218 -17.55 1.93 12.69
C TYR A 218 -16.36 1.55 13.59
N GLY A 219 -15.20 1.29 13.00
CA GLY A 219 -13.98 0.93 13.71
C GLY A 219 -13.88 -0.53 14.16
N LYS A 220 -14.88 -1.37 13.92
CA LYS A 220 -14.94 -2.78 14.32
C LYS A 220 -14.75 -3.70 13.12
N LEU A 221 -14.15 -4.85 13.37
CA LEU A 221 -14.13 -5.96 12.41
C LEU A 221 -15.47 -6.70 12.51
N ILE A 222 -16.29 -6.62 11.46
CA ILE A 222 -17.63 -7.26 11.42
C ILE A 222 -17.63 -8.60 10.68
N ALA A 223 -16.65 -8.80 9.76
CA ALA A 223 -16.49 -10.07 9.05
C ALA A 223 -15.04 -10.26 8.66
N ASP A 224 -14.63 -11.52 8.55
CA ASP A 224 -13.29 -11.94 8.18
C ASP A 224 -13.36 -13.29 7.46
N GLY A 225 -12.73 -13.39 6.27
CA GLY A 225 -12.68 -14.64 5.49
C GLY A 225 -12.50 -14.44 3.99
N PRO A 226 -12.62 -15.52 3.22
CA PRO A 226 -12.44 -15.47 1.77
C PRO A 226 -13.58 -14.72 1.06
N PRO A 227 -13.33 -14.15 -0.14
CA PRO A 227 -14.30 -13.33 -0.87
C PRO A 227 -15.69 -13.93 -0.98
N ARG A 228 -15.81 -15.23 -1.31
CA ARG A 228 -17.08 -15.95 -1.43
C ARG A 228 -17.92 -16.01 -0.15
N VAL A 229 -17.29 -15.94 1.02
CA VAL A 229 -17.97 -15.90 2.32
C VAL A 229 -18.44 -14.48 2.62
N ILE A 230 -17.56 -13.51 2.40
CA ILE A 230 -17.83 -12.08 2.64
C ILE A 230 -19.00 -11.58 1.77
N GLN A 231 -19.04 -11.96 0.50
CA GLN A 231 -20.08 -11.56 -0.45
C GLN A 231 -21.51 -11.96 -0.03
N LYS A 232 -21.63 -13.05 0.75
CA LYS A 232 -22.91 -13.59 1.22
C LYS A 232 -23.23 -13.26 2.67
N ASN A 233 -22.35 -12.53 3.34
CA ASN A 233 -22.53 -12.21 4.77
C ASN A 233 -23.60 -11.12 4.94
N PRO A 234 -24.72 -11.39 5.65
CA PRO A 234 -25.79 -10.42 5.82
C PRO A 234 -25.36 -9.14 6.53
N GLU A 235 -24.43 -9.24 7.49
CA GLU A 235 -23.92 -8.08 8.23
C GLU A 235 -23.10 -7.17 7.32
N VAL A 236 -22.31 -7.75 6.40
CA VAL A 236 -21.57 -7.00 5.37
C VAL A 236 -22.53 -6.32 4.41
N ILE A 237 -23.53 -7.05 3.92
CA ILE A 237 -24.56 -6.49 3.01
C ILE A 237 -25.26 -5.31 3.67
N ALA A 238 -25.70 -5.47 4.92
CA ALA A 238 -26.36 -4.41 5.69
C ALA A 238 -25.47 -3.18 5.92
N ALA A 239 -24.16 -3.38 6.14
CA ALA A 239 -23.21 -2.28 6.34
C ALA A 239 -23.03 -1.39 5.09
N TYR A 240 -23.18 -1.96 3.89
CA TYR A 240 -23.05 -1.23 2.62
C TYR A 240 -24.39 -0.64 2.12
N LEU A 241 -25.49 -1.33 2.33
CA LEU A 241 -26.81 -0.93 1.81
C LEU A 241 -27.63 -0.13 2.83
N GLY A 242 -27.19 -0.09 4.09
CA GLY A 242 -27.97 0.47 5.21
C GLY A 242 -28.98 -0.55 5.77
N THR A 243 -29.46 -0.30 6.99
CA THR A 243 -30.38 -1.19 7.71
C THR A 243 -31.79 -1.26 7.10
N ASP A 244 -32.13 -0.42 6.13
CA ASP A 244 -33.47 -0.32 5.54
C ASP A 244 -33.66 -1.15 4.26
N TRP A 245 -32.61 -1.87 3.81
CA TRP A 245 -32.73 -2.75 2.65
C TRP A 245 -33.36 -4.10 3.07
N GLN A 246 -34.67 -4.18 3.02
CA GLN A 246 -35.43 -5.43 3.01
C GLN A 246 -35.62 -5.83 1.55
N GLY A 247 -34.76 -6.77 1.06
CA GLY A 247 -34.83 -7.36 -0.27
C GLY A 247 -36.13 -8.09 -0.56
#